data_34457773b0100f3044ea367b04e98872
#
_entry.id   34457773b0100f3044ea367b04e98872
#
_cell.length_a   1.000
_cell.length_b   1.000
_cell.length_c   1.000
_cell.angle_alpha   90.00
_cell.angle_beta   90.00
_cell.angle_gamma   90.00
#
_symmetry.space_group_name_H-M   'P 1'
#
loop_
_entity.id
_entity.type
_entity.pdbx_description
1 polymer ?
#
loop_
_entity_poly.entity_id
_entity_poly.type
_entity_poly.pdbx_seq_one_letter_code
_entity_poly.pdbx_strand_id
1 'polypeptide(L)'
;MINKIINDTEYLQRLLKFAGYDCGKVDGIRGYKTNKCLEQWLIDADKHLKKFGSLDQRTESNLSTLLPSVQFNIRKWFHDHVLNWMNKTGYSVKVICGTRTINEQNELYAIGRTTKGSKVTNAKGGSSFHNFGIAFDIGIFQGSKYITNDDIYKQLVQECGCPEEMLNGGSWTSFKDYPHFEVAKYSSKSANVRKVWNKL
;
A
#
# COMPACT_ATOMS: atom_id res chain seq x y z
N MET A 1 7.83 -9.22 6.04
CA MET A 1 7.79 -7.81 5.59
C MET A 1 7.23 -6.83 6.62
N ILE A 2 6.23 -7.18 7.41
CA ILE A 2 5.80 -6.33 8.53
C ILE A 2 6.95 -6.02 9.51
N ASN A 3 7.96 -6.89 9.59
CA ASN A 3 9.14 -6.71 10.44
C ASN A 3 9.88 -5.38 10.17
N LYS A 4 9.94 -4.90 8.94
CA LYS A 4 10.57 -3.60 8.63
C LYS A 4 9.87 -2.41 9.27
N ILE A 5 8.55 -2.52 9.48
CA ILE A 5 7.73 -1.51 10.15
C ILE A 5 7.85 -1.67 11.66
N ILE A 6 7.85 -2.91 12.15
CA ILE A 6 7.89 -3.24 13.58
C ILE A 6 9.22 -2.85 14.20
N ASN A 7 10.32 -2.88 13.45
CA ASN A 7 11.67 -2.57 13.92
C ASN A 7 11.92 -1.07 14.12
N ASP A 8 11.13 -0.20 13.47
CA ASP A 8 11.16 1.25 13.72
C ASP A 8 9.94 1.62 14.59
N THR A 9 10.16 1.72 15.90
CA THR A 9 9.08 1.93 16.87
C THR A 9 8.37 3.26 16.67
N GLU A 10 9.07 4.34 16.36
CA GLU A 10 8.47 5.64 16.13
C GLU A 10 7.58 5.60 14.88
N TYR A 11 8.07 5.02 13.80
CA TYR A 11 7.31 4.85 12.56
C TYR A 11 6.09 3.95 12.79
N LEU A 12 6.25 2.84 13.53
CA LEU A 12 5.13 1.97 13.92
C LEU A 12 4.06 2.74 14.71
N GLN A 13 4.46 3.51 15.74
CA GLN A 13 3.53 4.30 16.55
C GLN A 13 2.75 5.30 15.70
N ARG A 14 3.40 5.97 14.72
CA ARG A 14 2.73 6.87 13.77
C ARG A 14 1.73 6.12 12.89
N LEU A 15 2.08 4.95 12.34
CA LEU A 15 1.15 4.13 11.55
C LEU A 15 -0.05 3.68 12.37
N LEU A 16 0.16 3.20 13.59
CA LEU A 16 -0.91 2.78 14.49
C LEU A 16 -1.87 3.94 14.79
N LYS A 17 -1.35 5.13 15.13
CA LYS A 17 -2.18 6.32 15.37
C LYS A 17 -2.88 6.78 14.09
N PHE A 18 -2.22 6.74 12.95
CA PHE A 18 -2.82 7.09 11.66
C PHE A 18 -3.94 6.13 11.27
N ALA A 19 -3.85 4.86 11.69
CA ALA A 19 -4.91 3.85 11.55
C ALA A 19 -6.07 4.05 12.56
N GLY A 20 -5.93 4.98 13.53
CA GLY A 20 -6.96 5.30 14.52
C GLY A 20 -6.81 4.60 15.87
N TYR A 21 -5.70 3.88 16.12
CA TYR A 21 -5.45 3.25 17.43
C TYR A 21 -4.85 4.24 18.44
N ASP A 22 -5.35 4.25 19.67
CA ASP A 22 -4.78 5.08 20.75
C ASP A 22 -3.59 4.38 21.41
N CYS A 23 -2.43 4.49 20.80
CA CYS A 23 -1.17 3.93 21.29
C CYS A 23 -0.33 4.90 22.17
N GLY A 24 -0.92 6.02 22.60
CA GLY A 24 -0.23 7.03 23.40
C GLY A 24 0.64 7.97 22.58
N LYS A 25 1.76 8.43 23.13
CA LYS A 25 2.70 9.35 22.46
C LYS A 25 3.53 8.60 21.40
N VAL A 26 3.96 9.33 20.39
CA VAL A 26 4.99 8.88 19.46
C VAL A 26 6.34 9.30 20.07
N ASP A 27 7.00 8.36 20.72
CA ASP A 27 8.22 8.60 21.51
C ASP A 27 9.37 7.61 21.19
N GLY A 28 9.13 6.70 20.24
CA GLY A 28 10.10 5.67 19.87
C GLY A 28 10.26 4.55 20.93
N ILE A 29 9.46 4.58 22.02
CA ILE A 29 9.53 3.60 23.11
C ILE A 29 8.45 2.54 22.93
N ARG A 30 8.85 1.29 22.74
CA ARG A 30 7.92 0.17 22.57
C ARG A 30 7.38 -0.33 23.91
N GLY A 31 6.39 0.38 24.44
CA GLY A 31 5.73 0.04 25.69
C GLY A 31 4.45 -0.80 25.52
N TYR A 32 3.74 -1.01 26.63
CA TYR A 32 2.49 -1.78 26.69
C TYR A 32 1.41 -1.27 25.70
N LYS A 33 1.17 0.05 25.64
CA LYS A 33 0.16 0.64 24.75
C LYS A 33 0.47 0.38 23.29
N THR A 34 1.73 0.57 22.86
CA THR A 34 2.16 0.29 21.48
C THR A 34 1.95 -1.17 21.12
N ASN A 35 2.29 -2.11 22.02
CA ASN A 35 2.11 -3.53 21.79
C ASN A 35 0.62 -3.91 21.70
N LYS A 36 -0.24 -3.35 22.54
CA LYS A 36 -1.71 -3.56 22.47
C LYS A 36 -2.31 -3.04 21.17
N CYS A 37 -1.88 -1.90 20.67
CA CYS A 37 -2.34 -1.38 19.39
C CYS A 37 -1.86 -2.24 18.22
N LEU A 38 -0.62 -2.75 18.28
CA LEU A 38 -0.13 -3.69 17.27
C LEU A 38 -0.92 -5.01 17.29
N GLU A 39 -1.21 -5.54 18.48
CA GLU A 39 -2.06 -6.71 18.64
C GLU A 39 -3.44 -6.49 18.00
N GLN A 40 -4.07 -5.34 18.25
CA GLN A 40 -5.34 -5.00 17.64
C GLN A 40 -5.27 -4.87 16.11
N TRP A 41 -4.21 -4.25 15.59
CA TRP A 41 -3.96 -4.20 14.14
C TRP A 41 -3.89 -5.61 13.53
N LEU A 42 -3.17 -6.53 14.18
CA LEU A 42 -3.05 -7.91 13.70
C LEU A 42 -4.39 -8.67 13.78
N ILE A 43 -5.17 -8.44 14.84
CA ILE A 43 -6.53 -9.01 14.97
C ILE A 43 -7.45 -8.50 13.84
N ASP A 44 -7.42 -7.21 13.55
CA ASP A 44 -8.27 -6.63 12.52
C ASP A 44 -7.86 -7.11 11.12
N ALA A 45 -6.56 -7.25 10.85
CA ALA A 45 -6.04 -7.84 9.63
C ALA A 45 -6.46 -9.32 9.47
N ASP A 46 -6.40 -10.11 10.55
CA ASP A 46 -6.78 -11.53 10.56
C ASP A 46 -8.29 -11.72 10.31
N LYS A 47 -9.16 -10.82 10.84
CA LYS A 47 -10.59 -10.84 10.51
C LYS A 47 -10.84 -10.70 9.00
N HIS A 48 -10.07 -9.85 8.33
CA HIS A 48 -10.20 -9.65 6.88
C HIS A 48 -9.71 -10.88 6.12
N LEU A 49 -8.58 -11.47 6.56
CA LEU A 49 -8.07 -12.72 6.01
C LEU A 49 -9.09 -13.87 6.13
N LYS A 50 -9.70 -14.05 7.30
CA LYS A 50 -10.75 -15.05 7.54
C LYS A 50 -11.98 -14.83 6.68
N LYS A 51 -12.35 -13.57 6.43
CA LYS A 51 -13.54 -13.22 5.63
C LYS A 51 -13.37 -13.49 4.14
N PHE A 52 -12.21 -13.15 3.56
CA PHE A 52 -12.00 -13.16 2.11
C PHE A 52 -11.03 -14.27 1.63
N GLY A 53 -10.41 -15.01 2.55
CA GLY A 53 -9.38 -15.99 2.23
C GLY A 53 -8.01 -15.38 1.99
N SER A 54 -7.01 -16.25 1.85
CA SER A 54 -5.63 -15.86 1.53
C SER A 54 -5.44 -15.69 0.02
N LEU A 55 -4.59 -14.76 -0.35
CA LEU A 55 -4.08 -14.56 -1.70
C LEU A 55 -2.68 -15.20 -1.83
N ASP A 56 -1.95 -14.89 -2.89
CA ASP A 56 -0.59 -15.41 -3.02
C ASP A 56 0.35 -14.79 -1.96
N GLN A 57 1.45 -15.51 -1.66
CA GLN A 57 2.40 -15.13 -0.61
C GLN A 57 2.98 -13.71 -0.77
N ARG A 58 3.26 -13.28 -2.01
CA ARG A 58 3.79 -11.93 -2.28
C ARG A 58 2.76 -10.86 -1.95
N THR A 59 1.52 -11.07 -2.38
CA THR A 59 0.39 -10.19 -2.07
C THR A 59 0.17 -10.11 -0.56
N GLU A 60 0.09 -11.25 0.14
CA GLU A 60 -0.08 -11.28 1.60
C GLU A 60 1.01 -10.51 2.34
N SER A 61 2.25 -10.71 1.93
CA SER A 61 3.39 -10.01 2.52
C SER A 61 3.32 -8.49 2.38
N ASN A 62 2.84 -8.00 1.23
CA ASN A 62 2.69 -6.56 1.00
C ASN A 62 1.43 -6.00 1.69
N LEU A 63 0.31 -6.73 1.65
CA LEU A 63 -0.92 -6.34 2.35
C LEU A 63 -0.70 -6.17 3.84
N SER A 64 0.04 -7.08 4.48
CA SER A 64 0.30 -7.03 5.93
C SER A 64 0.95 -5.73 6.40
N THR A 65 1.53 -4.95 5.49
CA THR A 65 2.17 -3.67 5.79
C THR A 65 1.23 -2.46 5.68
N LEU A 66 0.07 -2.63 5.05
CA LEU A 66 -0.91 -1.56 4.83
C LEU A 66 -1.85 -1.40 6.03
N LEU A 67 -2.50 -0.24 6.15
CA LEU A 67 -3.52 -0.03 7.18
C LEU A 67 -4.61 -1.12 7.07
N PRO A 68 -5.16 -1.64 8.19
CA PRO A 68 -6.18 -2.69 8.15
C PRO A 68 -7.40 -2.35 7.29
N SER A 69 -7.86 -1.09 7.30
CA SER A 69 -8.96 -0.64 6.42
C SER A 69 -8.60 -0.75 4.93
N VAL A 70 -7.36 -0.45 4.57
CA VAL A 70 -6.86 -0.59 3.18
C VAL A 70 -6.74 -2.06 2.80
N GLN A 71 -6.24 -2.91 3.71
CA GLN A 71 -6.21 -4.36 3.52
C GLN A 71 -7.61 -4.92 3.24
N PHE A 72 -8.63 -4.46 3.99
CA PHE A 72 -10.02 -4.86 3.80
C PHE A 72 -10.50 -4.54 2.37
N ASN A 73 -10.32 -3.29 1.92
CA ASN A 73 -10.78 -2.83 0.62
C ASN A 73 -10.10 -3.59 -0.53
N ILE A 74 -8.79 -3.87 -0.40
CA ILE A 74 -8.04 -4.64 -1.40
C ILE A 74 -8.52 -6.09 -1.44
N ARG A 75 -8.66 -6.77 -0.28
CA ARG A 75 -9.13 -8.16 -0.23
C ARG A 75 -10.54 -8.30 -0.80
N LYS A 76 -11.45 -7.37 -0.45
CA LYS A 76 -12.79 -7.30 -1.00
C LYS A 76 -12.75 -7.16 -2.52
N TRP A 77 -11.94 -6.26 -3.06
CA TRP A 77 -11.78 -6.05 -4.50
C TRP A 77 -11.24 -7.28 -5.22
N PHE A 78 -10.23 -7.95 -4.65
CA PHE A 78 -9.72 -9.21 -5.18
C PHE A 78 -10.81 -10.28 -5.22
N HIS A 79 -11.51 -10.48 -4.11
CA HIS A 79 -12.56 -11.48 -3.97
C HIS A 79 -13.73 -11.24 -4.94
N ASP A 80 -14.22 -10.01 -5.00
CA ASP A 80 -15.45 -9.68 -5.74
C ASP A 80 -15.22 -9.53 -7.25
N HIS A 81 -13.99 -9.17 -7.68
CA HIS A 81 -13.72 -8.81 -9.07
C HIS A 81 -12.45 -9.43 -9.65
N VAL A 82 -11.28 -9.24 -9.00
CA VAL A 82 -9.98 -9.55 -9.61
C VAL A 82 -9.78 -11.04 -9.83
N LEU A 83 -10.17 -11.90 -8.89
CA LEU A 83 -10.03 -13.34 -9.04
C LEU A 83 -10.83 -13.87 -10.24
N ASN A 84 -12.03 -13.36 -10.48
CA ASN A 84 -12.82 -13.71 -11.66
C ASN A 84 -12.14 -13.22 -12.96
N TRP A 85 -11.62 -12.00 -12.97
CA TRP A 85 -10.86 -11.46 -14.09
C TRP A 85 -9.62 -12.29 -14.40
N MET A 86 -8.87 -12.70 -13.39
CA MET A 86 -7.70 -13.58 -13.53
C MET A 86 -8.09 -14.94 -14.17
N ASN A 87 -9.18 -15.55 -13.71
CA ASN A 87 -9.68 -16.81 -14.26
C ASN A 87 -10.11 -16.68 -15.73
N LYS A 88 -10.74 -15.56 -16.08
CA LYS A 88 -11.22 -15.27 -17.45
C LYS A 88 -10.08 -14.99 -18.43
N THR A 89 -9.04 -14.28 -17.98
CA THR A 89 -7.97 -13.78 -18.88
C THR A 89 -6.70 -14.63 -18.88
N GLY A 90 -6.50 -15.47 -17.86
CA GLY A 90 -5.27 -16.23 -17.66
C GLY A 90 -4.10 -15.40 -17.13
N TYR A 91 -4.29 -14.11 -16.87
CA TYR A 91 -3.31 -13.29 -16.15
C TYR A 91 -3.37 -13.55 -14.65
N SER A 92 -2.29 -13.29 -13.94
CA SER A 92 -2.29 -13.19 -12.48
C SER A 92 -1.96 -11.77 -12.03
N VAL A 93 -2.71 -11.28 -11.02
CA VAL A 93 -2.52 -9.97 -10.39
C VAL A 93 -1.95 -10.19 -9.01
N LYS A 94 -0.89 -9.45 -8.67
CA LYS A 94 -0.26 -9.51 -7.34
C LYS A 94 -0.03 -8.10 -6.81
N VAL A 95 -0.21 -7.90 -5.52
CA VAL A 95 0.29 -6.69 -4.86
C VAL A 95 1.80 -6.81 -4.72
N ILE A 96 2.53 -5.97 -5.44
CA ILE A 96 4.00 -6.03 -5.53
C ILE A 96 4.71 -5.03 -4.63
N CYS A 97 3.98 -4.00 -4.17
CA CYS A 97 4.46 -3.02 -3.20
C CYS A 97 3.32 -2.59 -2.28
N GLY A 98 3.57 -2.55 -1.00
CA GLY A 98 2.70 -1.98 0.03
C GLY A 98 3.35 -0.76 0.68
N THR A 99 3.40 -0.73 2.02
CA THR A 99 4.05 0.35 2.76
C THR A 99 5.56 0.37 2.49
N ARG A 100 6.09 1.55 2.22
CA ARG A 100 7.52 1.85 2.15
C ARG A 100 7.93 2.71 3.33
N THR A 101 9.01 2.35 4.00
CA THR A 101 9.62 3.21 5.03
C THR A 101 10.15 4.51 4.41
N ILE A 102 10.41 5.50 5.25
CA ILE A 102 11.01 6.78 4.82
C ILE A 102 12.35 6.54 4.12
N ASN A 103 13.17 5.63 4.66
CA ASN A 103 14.49 5.31 4.10
C ASN A 103 14.38 4.61 2.74
N GLU A 104 13.54 3.57 2.60
CA GLU A 104 13.28 2.92 1.32
C GLU A 104 12.83 3.93 0.25
N GLN A 105 11.97 4.87 0.60
CA GLN A 105 11.53 5.90 -0.34
C GLN A 105 12.66 6.87 -0.71
N ASN A 106 13.53 7.21 0.22
CA ASN A 106 14.70 8.06 -0.06
C ASN A 106 15.72 7.35 -0.97
N GLU A 107 15.93 6.04 -0.79
CA GLU A 107 16.75 5.21 -1.66
C GLU A 107 16.20 5.21 -3.10
N LEU A 108 14.89 4.99 -3.26
CA LEU A 108 14.23 5.06 -4.57
C LEU A 108 14.35 6.47 -5.20
N TYR A 109 14.20 7.53 -4.39
CA TYR A 109 14.33 8.91 -4.86
C TYR A 109 15.76 9.22 -5.32
N ALA A 110 16.78 8.61 -4.72
CA ALA A 110 18.18 8.80 -5.07
C ALA A 110 18.52 8.21 -6.45
N ILE A 111 17.80 7.17 -6.90
CA ILE A 111 18.06 6.54 -8.23
C ILE A 111 17.83 7.56 -9.35
N GLY A 112 18.83 7.68 -10.24
CA GLY A 112 18.84 8.63 -11.35
C GLY A 112 19.08 10.09 -10.92
N ARG A 113 19.46 10.30 -9.63
CA ARG A 113 19.88 11.62 -9.11
C ARG A 113 21.27 11.55 -8.46
N THR A 114 21.42 10.80 -7.38
CA THR A 114 22.68 10.61 -6.65
C THR A 114 23.21 9.19 -6.74
N THR A 115 22.37 8.24 -7.16
CA THR A 115 22.74 6.86 -7.47
C THR A 115 22.45 6.57 -8.96
N LYS A 116 23.21 5.62 -9.55
CA LYS A 116 23.10 5.24 -10.97
C LYS A 116 21.71 4.63 -11.25
N GLY A 117 21.13 4.96 -12.41
CA GLY A 117 19.86 4.42 -12.91
C GLY A 117 18.96 5.50 -13.50
N SER A 118 17.77 5.10 -13.96
CA SER A 118 16.72 6.03 -14.39
C SER A 118 15.87 6.45 -13.20
N LYS A 119 15.34 7.68 -13.18
CA LYS A 119 14.44 8.14 -12.11
C LYS A 119 13.22 7.26 -12.02
N VAL A 120 12.97 6.69 -10.84
CA VAL A 120 11.84 5.79 -10.56
C VAL A 120 10.71 6.45 -9.78
N THR A 121 10.96 7.59 -9.12
CA THR A 121 9.95 8.34 -8.37
C THR A 121 10.32 9.82 -8.26
N ASN A 122 9.30 10.68 -8.16
CA ASN A 122 9.46 12.10 -7.85
C ASN A 122 9.20 12.42 -6.36
N ALA A 123 8.72 11.46 -5.58
CA ALA A 123 8.42 11.64 -4.16
C ALA A 123 9.62 11.28 -3.29
N LYS A 124 10.05 12.22 -2.45
CA LYS A 124 11.01 11.97 -1.36
C LYS A 124 10.36 11.16 -0.23
N GLY A 125 11.18 10.61 0.67
CA GLY A 125 10.71 10.03 1.92
C GLY A 125 9.78 10.99 2.69
N GLY A 126 8.66 10.49 3.19
CA GLY A 126 7.60 11.29 3.82
C GLY A 126 6.69 12.06 2.85
N SER A 127 6.82 11.83 1.53
CA SER A 127 5.98 12.48 0.52
C SER A 127 5.18 11.51 -0.34
N SER A 128 5.48 10.23 -0.28
CA SER A 128 4.73 9.17 -0.97
C SER A 128 3.62 8.62 -0.06
N PHE A 129 2.47 8.31 -0.61
CA PHE A 129 1.37 7.67 0.14
C PHE A 129 1.70 6.25 0.59
N HIS A 130 2.65 5.59 -0.04
CA HIS A 130 3.23 4.35 0.48
C HIS A 130 3.87 4.53 1.86
N ASN A 131 4.36 5.73 2.21
CA ASN A 131 4.93 5.98 3.54
C ASN A 131 3.88 6.01 4.66
N PHE A 132 2.60 6.10 4.32
CA PHE A 132 1.50 6.20 5.27
C PHE A 132 0.62 4.95 5.30
N GLY A 133 0.99 3.87 4.59
CA GLY A 133 0.22 2.64 4.53
C GLY A 133 -1.12 2.75 3.78
N ILE A 134 -1.27 3.74 2.91
CA ILE A 134 -2.51 4.09 2.18
C ILE A 134 -2.37 4.02 0.66
N ALA A 135 -1.29 3.46 0.16
CA ALA A 135 -1.08 3.19 -1.26
C ALA A 135 -0.41 1.83 -1.47
N PHE A 136 -0.69 1.23 -2.61
CA PHE A 136 -0.08 -0.02 -3.06
C PHE A 136 0.11 -0.03 -4.57
N ASP A 137 1.06 -0.84 -5.03
CA ASP A 137 1.26 -1.09 -6.44
C ASP A 137 0.95 -2.55 -6.76
N ILE A 138 0.32 -2.80 -7.91
CA ILE A 138 0.09 -4.14 -8.44
C ILE A 138 1.08 -4.47 -9.56
N GLY A 139 1.30 -5.76 -9.76
CA GLY A 139 1.93 -6.29 -10.96
C GLY A 139 1.00 -7.31 -11.61
N ILE A 140 0.90 -7.25 -12.93
CA ILE A 140 0.21 -8.25 -13.74
C ILE A 140 1.24 -9.18 -14.36
N PHE A 141 0.97 -10.48 -14.34
CA PHE A 141 1.88 -11.51 -14.82
C PHE A 141 1.15 -12.49 -15.76
N GLN A 142 1.88 -12.99 -16.75
CA GLN A 142 1.47 -14.15 -17.55
C GLN A 142 2.47 -15.28 -17.27
N GLY A 143 2.06 -16.26 -16.50
CA GLY A 143 3.00 -17.20 -15.88
C GLY A 143 3.99 -16.46 -14.97
N SER A 144 5.29 -16.55 -15.24
CA SER A 144 6.35 -15.82 -14.53
C SER A 144 6.69 -14.46 -15.15
N LYS A 145 6.20 -14.17 -16.37
CA LYS A 145 6.54 -12.95 -17.12
C LYS A 145 5.76 -11.75 -16.56
N TYR A 146 6.47 -10.72 -16.10
CA TYR A 146 5.88 -9.44 -15.72
C TYR A 146 5.39 -8.68 -16.98
N ILE A 147 4.16 -8.17 -16.92
CA ILE A 147 3.53 -7.41 -17.99
C ILE A 147 3.76 -5.91 -17.76
N THR A 148 4.32 -5.25 -18.76
CA THR A 148 4.58 -3.79 -18.76
C THR A 148 3.64 -3.03 -19.70
N ASN A 149 2.71 -3.73 -20.37
CA ASN A 149 1.75 -3.11 -21.28
C ASN A 149 0.63 -2.43 -20.48
N ASP A 150 0.58 -1.10 -20.53
CA ASP A 150 -0.42 -0.28 -19.86
C ASP A 150 -1.87 -0.63 -20.22
N ASP A 151 -2.12 -1.13 -21.44
CA ASP A 151 -3.47 -1.45 -21.88
C ASP A 151 -4.08 -2.63 -21.10
N ILE A 152 -3.24 -3.56 -20.63
CA ILE A 152 -3.71 -4.67 -19.77
C ILE A 152 -4.10 -4.14 -18.39
N TYR A 153 -3.36 -3.17 -17.84
CA TYR A 153 -3.72 -2.51 -16.57
C TYR A 153 -5.01 -1.67 -16.72
N LYS A 154 -5.16 -0.95 -17.85
CA LYS A 154 -6.40 -0.22 -18.17
C LYS A 154 -7.59 -1.18 -18.24
N GLN A 155 -7.43 -2.32 -18.94
CA GLN A 155 -8.46 -3.34 -19.03
C GLN A 155 -8.87 -3.85 -17.64
N LEU A 156 -7.89 -4.17 -16.76
CA LEU A 156 -8.19 -4.58 -15.39
C LEU A 156 -9.05 -3.54 -14.67
N VAL A 157 -8.66 -2.25 -14.71
CA VAL A 157 -9.39 -1.18 -14.02
C VAL A 157 -10.77 -0.93 -14.65
N GLN A 158 -10.92 -1.07 -15.97
CA GLN A 158 -12.21 -0.93 -16.66
C GLN A 158 -13.18 -2.07 -16.29
N GLU A 159 -12.69 -3.30 -16.17
CA GLU A 159 -13.53 -4.48 -15.88
C GLU A 159 -13.75 -4.70 -14.37
N CYS A 160 -12.76 -4.40 -13.53
CA CYS A 160 -12.80 -4.65 -12.08
C CYS A 160 -13.03 -3.40 -11.22
N GLY A 161 -12.94 -2.20 -11.80
CA GLY A 161 -12.95 -0.96 -11.03
C GLY A 161 -11.71 -0.80 -10.16
N CYS A 162 -11.83 0.06 -9.14
CA CYS A 162 -10.83 0.23 -8.07
C CYS A 162 -11.34 -0.38 -6.77
N PRO A 163 -10.47 -0.73 -5.81
CA PRO A 163 -10.90 -1.01 -4.45
C PRO A 163 -11.74 0.14 -3.89
N GLU A 164 -12.69 -0.15 -3.03
CA GLU A 164 -13.55 0.86 -2.40
C GLU A 164 -12.71 1.97 -1.73
N GLU A 165 -13.16 3.23 -1.84
CA GLU A 165 -12.45 4.43 -1.37
C GLU A 165 -11.07 4.68 -2.01
N MET A 166 -10.67 3.95 -3.04
CA MET A 166 -9.37 4.11 -3.69
C MET A 166 -9.52 4.60 -5.13
N LEU A 167 -8.46 5.16 -5.66
CA LEU A 167 -8.33 5.51 -7.07
C LEU A 167 -7.03 4.92 -7.65
N ASN A 168 -7.03 4.75 -8.97
CA ASN A 168 -5.87 4.29 -9.73
C ASN A 168 -5.10 5.48 -10.31
N GLY A 169 -3.77 5.43 -10.26
CA GLY A 169 -2.89 6.47 -10.81
C GLY A 169 -3.00 6.64 -12.33
N GLY A 170 -3.62 5.71 -13.04
CA GLY A 170 -3.99 5.87 -14.45
C GLY A 170 -5.02 6.98 -14.69
N SER A 171 -5.76 7.43 -13.65
CA SER A 171 -6.68 8.56 -13.71
C SER A 171 -6.00 9.94 -13.57
N TRP A 172 -4.72 9.99 -13.18
CA TRP A 172 -4.00 11.26 -13.02
C TRP A 172 -3.82 11.99 -14.37
N THR A 173 -3.80 13.31 -14.34
CA THR A 173 -3.77 14.13 -15.56
C THR A 173 -2.39 14.29 -16.17
N SER A 174 -1.35 14.39 -15.35
CA SER A 174 0.01 14.76 -15.82
C SER A 174 1.00 13.59 -15.88
N PHE A 175 0.85 12.60 -15.02
CA PHE A 175 1.71 11.42 -14.97
C PHE A 175 0.83 10.22 -14.65
N LYS A 176 0.69 9.32 -15.61
CA LYS A 176 -0.14 8.13 -15.44
C LYS A 176 0.69 6.98 -14.89
N ASP A 177 0.22 6.41 -13.78
CA ASP A 177 0.83 5.27 -13.12
C ASP A 177 -0.24 4.18 -12.90
N TYR A 178 -0.42 3.35 -13.91
CA TYR A 178 -1.48 2.33 -13.92
C TYR A 178 -1.31 1.23 -12.86
N PRO A 179 -0.08 0.80 -12.49
CA PRO A 179 0.13 -0.08 -11.35
C PRO A 179 -0.30 0.48 -10.00
N HIS A 180 -0.31 1.81 -9.84
CA HIS A 180 -0.49 2.50 -8.56
C HIS A 180 -1.94 2.69 -8.16
N PHE A 181 -2.24 2.42 -6.88
CA PHE A 181 -3.52 2.69 -6.22
C PHE A 181 -3.31 3.42 -4.90
N GLU A 182 -4.15 4.41 -4.61
CA GLU A 182 -4.07 5.19 -3.37
C GLU A 182 -5.45 5.55 -2.84
N VAL A 183 -5.55 5.82 -1.52
CA VAL A 183 -6.82 6.23 -0.90
C VAL A 183 -7.29 7.58 -1.44
N ALA A 184 -8.44 7.59 -2.10
CA ALA A 184 -8.98 8.71 -2.90
C ALA A 184 -9.12 10.02 -2.11
N LYS A 185 -9.61 9.95 -0.85
CA LYS A 185 -9.81 11.14 0.00
C LYS A 185 -8.54 11.94 0.29
N TYR A 186 -7.36 11.33 0.06
CA TYR A 186 -6.06 11.97 0.28
C TYR A 186 -5.39 12.44 -1.02
N SER A 187 -5.79 11.93 -2.18
CA SER A 187 -5.12 12.16 -3.47
C SER A 187 -4.96 13.64 -3.82
N SER A 188 -6.03 14.44 -3.67
CA SER A 188 -5.99 15.89 -3.87
C SER A 188 -5.45 16.70 -2.68
N LYS A 189 -5.11 16.03 -1.56
CA LYS A 189 -4.80 16.63 -0.26
C LYS A 189 -3.51 16.09 0.36
N SER A 190 -2.51 15.73 -0.46
CA SER A 190 -1.24 15.15 0.02
C SER A 190 -0.55 15.99 1.11
N ALA A 191 -0.66 17.33 1.03
CA ALA A 191 -0.16 18.22 2.07
C ALA A 191 -0.90 18.02 3.43
N ASN A 192 -2.18 17.65 3.41
CA ASN A 192 -2.96 17.40 4.62
C ASN A 192 -2.58 16.07 5.27
N VAL A 193 -2.30 15.02 4.50
CA VAL A 193 -1.81 13.74 5.04
C VAL A 193 -0.52 13.96 5.81
N ARG A 194 0.44 14.66 5.20
CA ARG A 194 1.72 15.02 5.86
C ARG A 194 1.53 15.85 7.12
N LYS A 195 0.59 16.80 7.11
CA LYS A 195 0.27 17.60 8.31
C LYS A 195 -0.30 16.73 9.43
N VAL A 196 -1.21 15.82 9.11
CA VAL A 196 -1.76 14.88 10.09
C VAL A 196 -0.66 13.99 10.63
N TRP A 197 0.10 13.36 9.74
CA TRP A 197 1.22 12.48 10.10
C TRP A 197 2.25 13.15 11.01
N ASN A 198 2.64 14.39 10.71
CA ASN A 198 3.63 15.12 11.49
C ASN A 198 3.12 15.64 12.84
N LYS A 199 1.79 15.65 13.03
CA LYS A 199 1.16 16.03 14.31
C LYS A 199 0.91 14.85 15.25
N LEU A 200 1.02 13.62 14.75
CA LEU A 200 0.87 12.41 15.54
C LEU A 200 2.05 12.24 16.49
#